data_0eb9b4785bbce29b3e3a718f4bbcbe5d
#
_entry.id   0eb9b4785bbce29b3e3a718f4bbcbe5d
#
_cell.length_a   1.000
_cell.length_b   1.000
_cell.length_c   1.000
_cell.angle_alpha   90.00
_cell.angle_beta   90.00
_cell.angle_gamma   90.00
#
_symmetry.space_group_name_H-M   'P 1'
#
loop_
_entity.id
_entity.type
_entity.pdbx_description
1 polymer ?
#
loop_
_entity_poly.entity_id
_entity_poly.type
_entity_poly.pdbx_seq_one_letter_code
_entity_poly.pdbx_strand_id
1 'polypeptide(L)'
;MYGAILGDMIGAPSEFDRSPKTKEFPLFSRGSEFTDDSVMTIAMAEALLDNTGKTDDEIRTALVSSMRKWGKQYPDAGYGGRFYGWLRAKNPKLYGSYGNGSAMRVSSAGWLYDTLSETRRIARLTAEVTHNHPEGIKGAEATASAIFLARMGHGKDEIKNYIVSEFSYDLSRSCDEIRPTYHHVESCQQTVPEAITAFLEGIDFEDVIRTAVSLGGDCDTLTCIAGSIAEAFYGIPDEMITECRNRLPKDMLAVLDRFAKQMLSAEPEFHDPFLYGNEQIEQAISAFHAEATKERLSSVLEAVRQRMHEDGHFMIPVIASEDGTEFTFRTVQTNDGKEWLVSFTIFSVLKSK
;
A
#
# COMPACT_ATOMS: atom_id res chain seq x y z
N MET A 1 2.77 7.48 1.98
CA MET A 1 4.00 7.53 1.14
C MET A 1 5.28 7.89 1.89
N TYR A 2 5.17 8.44 3.09
CA TYR A 2 6.35 8.73 3.92
C TYR A 2 7.13 7.46 4.30
N GLY A 3 6.45 6.30 4.42
CA GLY A 3 7.11 5.04 4.76
C GLY A 3 8.15 4.58 3.74
N ALA A 4 7.89 4.79 2.44
CA ALA A 4 8.87 4.54 1.39
C ALA A 4 10.11 5.43 1.57
N ILE A 5 9.88 6.73 1.72
CA ILE A 5 10.96 7.73 1.83
C ILE A 5 11.77 7.57 3.11
N LEU A 6 11.10 7.28 4.23
CA LEU A 6 11.78 6.98 5.49
C LEU A 6 12.60 5.70 5.40
N GLY A 7 12.05 4.67 4.73
CA GLY A 7 12.77 3.43 4.49
C GLY A 7 14.05 3.65 3.70
N ASP A 8 13.98 4.38 2.59
CA ASP A 8 15.12 4.82 1.79
C ASP A 8 16.16 5.55 2.65
N MET A 9 15.76 6.68 3.27
CA MET A 9 16.68 7.51 4.06
C MET A 9 17.36 6.77 5.21
N ILE A 10 16.63 5.90 5.90
CA ILE A 10 17.17 5.17 7.06
C ILE A 10 18.02 3.98 6.59
N GLY A 11 17.68 3.37 5.46
CA GLY A 11 18.42 2.26 4.87
C GLY A 11 19.72 2.68 4.18
N ALA A 12 19.75 3.86 3.55
CA ALA A 12 20.88 4.33 2.74
C ALA A 12 22.26 4.27 3.41
N PRO A 13 22.45 4.59 4.70
CA PRO A 13 23.76 4.43 5.37
C PRO A 13 24.26 2.99 5.43
N SER A 14 23.36 2.01 5.35
CA SER A 14 23.66 0.58 5.49
C SER A 14 23.70 -0.16 4.15
N GLU A 15 23.44 0.52 3.04
CA GLU A 15 23.53 -0.03 1.68
C GLU A 15 24.91 -0.64 1.40
N PHE A 16 24.96 -1.65 0.52
CA PHE A 16 26.17 -2.42 0.19
C PHE A 16 26.84 -3.11 1.40
N ASP A 17 26.06 -3.55 2.37
CA ASP A 17 26.56 -4.19 3.60
C ASP A 17 27.62 -3.34 4.37
N ARG A 18 27.48 -2.00 4.32
CA ARG A 18 28.40 -1.04 4.97
C ARG A 18 28.29 -1.02 6.49
N SER A 19 27.17 -1.51 7.04
CA SER A 19 26.90 -1.52 8.47
C SER A 19 26.73 -2.93 9.01
N PRO A 20 26.92 -3.16 10.33
CA PRO A 20 26.57 -4.42 10.96
C PRO A 20 25.09 -4.74 10.78
N LYS A 21 24.77 -6.00 10.53
CA LYS A 21 23.41 -6.52 10.39
C LYS A 21 22.73 -6.67 11.76
N THR A 22 22.30 -5.55 12.33
CA THR A 22 21.68 -5.46 13.65
C THR A 22 20.48 -4.52 13.63
N LYS A 23 19.55 -4.70 14.55
CA LYS A 23 18.45 -3.77 14.81
C LYS A 23 18.87 -2.57 15.69
N GLU A 24 20.06 -2.64 16.28
CA GLU A 24 20.62 -1.64 17.19
C GLU A 24 21.44 -0.60 16.42
N PHE A 25 20.78 0.46 15.96
CA PHE A 25 21.40 1.60 15.28
C PHE A 25 20.57 2.89 15.48
N PRO A 26 21.18 4.09 15.37
CA PRO A 26 20.44 5.35 15.35
C PRO A 26 19.58 5.42 14.09
N LEU A 27 18.26 5.63 14.22
CA LEU A 27 17.34 5.74 13.08
C LEU A 27 17.77 6.81 12.08
N PHE A 28 18.15 7.96 12.57
CA PHE A 28 18.64 9.06 11.76
C PHE A 28 20.10 9.35 12.07
N SER A 29 20.93 9.21 11.09
CA SER A 29 22.35 9.55 11.11
C SER A 29 22.63 10.73 10.17
N ARG A 30 23.88 11.17 10.10
CA ARG A 30 24.31 12.20 9.15
C ARG A 30 24.21 11.73 7.68
N GLY A 31 24.27 10.41 7.46
CA GLY A 31 24.16 9.81 6.12
C GLY A 31 22.73 9.38 5.76
N SER A 32 21.74 9.63 6.62
CA SER A 32 20.33 9.34 6.31
C SER A 32 19.79 10.42 5.36
N GLU A 33 20.15 10.31 4.08
CA GLU A 33 19.72 11.17 2.98
C GLU A 33 18.88 10.35 2.01
N PHE A 34 17.99 11.01 1.27
CA PHE A 34 17.18 10.33 0.25
C PHE A 34 18.03 9.95 -0.97
N THR A 35 17.66 8.84 -1.60
CA THR A 35 18.30 8.34 -2.82
C THR A 35 17.34 8.35 -4.02
N ASP A 36 17.65 7.62 -5.08
CA ASP A 36 16.78 7.47 -6.24
C ASP A 36 15.46 6.75 -5.90
N ASP A 37 15.41 5.97 -4.83
CA ASP A 37 14.17 5.38 -4.30
C ASP A 37 13.13 6.46 -3.99
N SER A 38 13.49 7.46 -3.20
CA SER A 38 12.61 8.59 -2.89
C SER A 38 12.30 9.43 -4.12
N VAL A 39 13.32 9.77 -4.93
CA VAL A 39 13.14 10.58 -6.13
C VAL A 39 12.15 9.91 -7.09
N MET A 40 12.28 8.61 -7.33
CA MET A 40 11.39 7.89 -8.22
C MET A 40 10.01 7.61 -7.60
N THR A 41 9.91 7.43 -6.30
CA THR A 41 8.63 7.37 -5.57
C THR A 41 7.84 8.67 -5.75
N ILE A 42 8.47 9.83 -5.59
CA ILE A 42 7.87 11.15 -5.84
C ILE A 42 7.48 11.32 -7.31
N ALA A 43 8.34 10.88 -8.25
CA ALA A 43 8.04 10.93 -9.68
C ALA A 43 6.78 10.14 -10.05
N MET A 44 6.63 8.92 -9.49
CA MET A 44 5.43 8.10 -9.70
C MET A 44 4.20 8.78 -9.10
N ALA A 45 4.30 9.27 -7.87
CA ALA A 45 3.18 9.94 -7.20
C ALA A 45 2.69 11.15 -7.97
N GLU A 46 3.58 12.03 -8.41
CA GLU A 46 3.21 13.20 -9.22
C GLU A 46 2.50 12.79 -10.51
N ALA A 47 3.05 11.81 -11.24
CA ALA A 47 2.46 11.33 -12.49
C ALA A 47 1.06 10.75 -12.29
N LEU A 48 0.86 9.94 -11.25
CA LEU A 48 -0.43 9.29 -11.00
C LEU A 48 -1.47 10.27 -10.49
N LEU A 49 -1.10 11.23 -9.61
CA LEU A 49 -1.99 12.30 -9.14
C LEU A 49 -2.52 13.14 -10.30
N ASP A 50 -1.65 13.50 -11.26
CA ASP A 50 -2.01 14.38 -12.37
C ASP A 50 -2.78 13.65 -13.49
N ASN A 51 -2.82 12.30 -13.47
CA ASN A 51 -3.40 11.50 -14.55
C ASN A 51 -4.43 10.47 -14.07
N THR A 52 -5.09 10.70 -12.95
CA THR A 52 -6.20 9.87 -12.47
C THR A 52 -7.31 9.79 -13.52
N GLY A 53 -7.77 8.59 -13.84
CA GLY A 53 -8.85 8.36 -14.82
C GLY A 53 -8.43 8.47 -16.29
N LYS A 54 -7.13 8.64 -16.60
CA LYS A 54 -6.61 8.65 -17.96
C LYS A 54 -6.40 7.23 -18.50
N THR A 55 -6.22 7.14 -19.81
CA THR A 55 -5.90 5.88 -20.49
C THR A 55 -4.52 5.35 -20.13
N ASP A 56 -4.27 4.06 -20.29
CA ASP A 56 -2.98 3.42 -20.01
C ASP A 56 -1.81 4.10 -20.74
N ASP A 57 -2.01 4.50 -21.98
CA ASP A 57 -0.95 5.14 -22.79
C ASP A 57 -0.65 6.56 -22.32
N GLU A 58 -1.67 7.31 -21.89
CA GLU A 58 -1.48 8.63 -21.28
C GLU A 58 -0.73 8.50 -19.95
N ILE A 59 -1.09 7.51 -19.10
CA ILE A 59 -0.43 7.22 -17.85
C ILE A 59 1.04 6.83 -18.10
N ARG A 60 1.33 5.89 -19.02
CA ARG A 60 2.72 5.53 -19.36
C ARG A 60 3.54 6.72 -19.83
N THR A 61 2.95 7.58 -20.65
CA THR A 61 3.60 8.81 -21.13
C THR A 61 3.92 9.76 -19.97
N ALA A 62 2.99 9.95 -19.05
CA ALA A 62 3.16 10.79 -17.87
C ALA A 62 4.23 10.23 -16.94
N LEU A 63 4.23 8.89 -16.69
CA LEU A 63 5.24 8.22 -15.87
C LEU A 63 6.66 8.43 -16.44
N VAL A 64 6.85 8.21 -17.74
CA VAL A 64 8.15 8.45 -18.40
C VAL A 64 8.57 9.91 -18.29
N SER A 65 7.64 10.85 -18.53
CA SER A 65 7.91 12.28 -18.45
C SER A 65 8.31 12.70 -17.04
N SER A 66 7.59 12.25 -16.03
CA SER A 66 7.85 12.57 -14.62
C SER A 66 9.18 12.00 -14.15
N MET A 67 9.47 10.72 -14.40
CA MET A 67 10.76 10.12 -14.06
C MET A 67 11.93 10.91 -14.64
N ARG A 68 11.82 11.31 -15.92
CA ARG A 68 12.88 12.09 -16.59
C ARG A 68 13.00 13.51 -16.04
N LYS A 69 11.90 14.15 -15.67
CA LYS A 69 11.87 15.44 -15.00
C LYS A 69 12.63 15.36 -13.67
N TRP A 70 12.23 14.43 -12.80
CA TRP A 70 12.80 14.28 -11.47
C TRP A 70 14.24 13.76 -11.51
N GLY A 71 14.54 12.78 -12.40
CA GLY A 71 15.91 12.31 -12.59
C GLY A 71 16.89 13.36 -13.14
N LYS A 72 16.40 14.35 -13.91
CA LYS A 72 17.19 15.50 -14.35
C LYS A 72 17.42 16.50 -13.22
N GLN A 73 16.45 16.66 -12.33
CA GLN A 73 16.51 17.58 -11.21
C GLN A 73 17.43 17.08 -10.10
N TYR A 74 17.47 15.77 -9.90
CA TYR A 74 18.31 15.08 -8.90
C TYR A 74 19.24 14.06 -9.58
N PRO A 75 20.24 14.52 -10.37
CA PRO A 75 21.04 13.64 -11.20
C PRO A 75 21.98 12.70 -10.43
N ASP A 76 22.31 13.05 -9.20
CA ASP A 76 23.29 12.37 -8.34
C ASP A 76 22.62 11.52 -7.23
N ALA A 77 21.35 11.13 -7.42
CA ALA A 77 20.57 10.43 -6.40
C ALA A 77 20.90 8.92 -6.28
N GLY A 78 21.86 8.39 -7.03
CA GLY A 78 22.29 6.99 -6.87
C GLY A 78 21.75 6.00 -7.91
N TYR A 79 21.16 6.48 -9.01
CA TYR A 79 20.55 5.63 -10.03
C TYR A 79 21.41 4.49 -10.53
N GLY A 80 20.87 3.29 -10.65
CA GLY A 80 21.52 2.17 -11.34
C GLY A 80 21.92 2.55 -12.78
N GLY A 81 23.08 2.10 -13.24
CA GLY A 81 23.72 2.58 -14.48
C GLY A 81 22.85 2.45 -15.75
N ARG A 82 22.06 1.37 -15.89
CA ARG A 82 21.14 1.21 -17.04
C ARG A 82 20.00 2.22 -16.98
N PHE A 83 19.42 2.46 -15.80
CA PHE A 83 18.35 3.41 -15.60
C PHE A 83 18.83 4.85 -15.79
N TYR A 84 20.02 5.18 -15.28
CA TYR A 84 20.65 6.48 -15.51
C TYR A 84 20.83 6.77 -17.00
N GLY A 85 21.31 5.79 -17.78
CA GLY A 85 21.38 5.90 -19.23
C GLY A 85 20.00 6.11 -19.89
N TRP A 86 18.97 5.41 -19.42
CA TRP A 86 17.61 5.55 -19.89
C TRP A 86 17.03 6.96 -19.62
N LEU A 87 17.25 7.50 -18.43
CA LEU A 87 16.79 8.87 -18.07
C LEU A 87 17.34 9.94 -19.02
N ARG A 88 18.58 9.75 -19.53
CA ARG A 88 19.28 10.70 -20.41
C ARG A 88 19.09 10.43 -21.90
N ALA A 89 18.52 9.29 -22.25
CA ALA A 89 18.32 8.92 -23.65
C ALA A 89 17.37 9.90 -24.37
N LYS A 90 17.70 10.25 -25.62
CA LYS A 90 16.82 11.11 -26.44
C LYS A 90 15.45 10.45 -26.66
N ASN A 91 15.45 9.15 -26.94
CA ASN A 91 14.26 8.31 -27.11
C ASN A 91 14.42 7.07 -26.21
N PRO A 92 14.03 7.14 -24.93
CA PRO A 92 14.16 6.03 -24.02
C PRO A 92 13.27 4.86 -24.46
N LYS A 93 13.84 3.66 -24.50
CA LYS A 93 13.14 2.43 -24.87
C LYS A 93 13.05 1.49 -23.66
N LEU A 94 12.04 0.64 -23.69
CA LEU A 94 11.92 -0.47 -22.76
C LEU A 94 13.18 -1.35 -22.84
N TYR A 95 13.68 -1.83 -21.71
CA TYR A 95 14.93 -2.59 -21.66
C TYR A 95 14.89 -3.87 -20.81
N GLY A 96 13.67 -4.32 -20.44
CA GLY A 96 13.45 -5.62 -19.80
C GLY A 96 14.13 -5.77 -18.44
N SER A 97 14.18 -4.72 -17.61
CA SER A 97 14.74 -4.83 -16.28
C SER A 97 13.85 -5.73 -15.40
N TYR A 98 14.49 -6.51 -14.53
CA TYR A 98 13.89 -7.25 -13.42
C TYR A 98 14.39 -6.74 -12.07
N GLY A 99 15.04 -5.58 -12.08
CA GLY A 99 15.56 -4.92 -10.88
C GLY A 99 14.44 -4.53 -9.90
N ASN A 100 14.79 -4.38 -8.64
CA ASN A 100 13.89 -3.99 -7.56
C ASN A 100 13.39 -2.54 -7.67
N GLY A 101 13.99 -1.73 -8.56
CA GLY A 101 13.60 -0.37 -8.87
C GLY A 101 12.15 -0.19 -9.34
N SER A 102 11.44 -1.24 -9.78
CA SER A 102 10.00 -1.19 -10.03
C SER A 102 9.19 -1.27 -8.74
N ALA A 103 9.65 -2.04 -7.76
CA ALA A 103 8.98 -2.25 -6.48
C ALA A 103 9.19 -1.06 -5.52
N MET A 104 10.41 -0.47 -5.47
CA MET A 104 10.74 0.63 -4.59
C MET A 104 9.84 1.87 -4.81
N ARG A 105 9.54 2.17 -6.07
CA ARG A 105 8.83 3.39 -6.47
C ARG A 105 7.31 3.27 -6.58
N VAL A 106 6.73 2.07 -6.32
CA VAL A 106 5.33 1.76 -6.63
C VAL A 106 4.34 2.22 -5.57
N SER A 107 4.81 2.70 -4.41
CA SER A 107 4.01 2.98 -3.21
C SER A 107 2.71 3.74 -3.53
N SER A 108 2.75 4.79 -4.36
CA SER A 108 1.59 5.58 -4.72
C SER A 108 0.46 4.79 -5.39
N ALA A 109 0.78 3.72 -6.13
CA ALA A 109 -0.23 2.85 -6.73
C ALA A 109 -1.02 2.07 -5.66
N GLY A 110 -0.38 1.67 -4.55
CA GLY A 110 -1.04 0.99 -3.44
C GLY A 110 -2.01 1.90 -2.66
N TRP A 111 -1.87 3.21 -2.78
CA TRP A 111 -2.66 4.19 -2.04
C TRP A 111 -3.81 4.82 -2.83
N LEU A 112 -3.64 5.10 -4.13
CA LEU A 112 -4.53 5.99 -4.89
C LEU A 112 -5.80 5.33 -5.44
N TYR A 113 -5.89 4.00 -5.44
CA TYR A 113 -6.97 3.28 -6.11
C TYR A 113 -7.80 2.45 -5.13
N ASP A 114 -9.10 2.28 -5.44
CA ASP A 114 -10.09 1.72 -4.52
C ASP A 114 -10.30 0.21 -4.70
N THR A 115 -9.72 -0.38 -5.73
CA THR A 115 -9.78 -1.83 -5.95
C THR A 115 -8.40 -2.44 -6.14
N LEU A 116 -8.23 -3.67 -5.67
CA LEU A 116 -6.98 -4.41 -5.84
C LEU A 116 -6.65 -4.66 -7.32
N SER A 117 -7.66 -4.87 -8.15
CA SER A 117 -7.49 -5.05 -9.60
C SER A 117 -6.90 -3.79 -10.26
N GLU A 118 -7.43 -2.62 -9.92
CA GLU A 118 -6.94 -1.34 -10.42
C GLU A 118 -5.55 -1.01 -9.88
N THR A 119 -5.32 -1.24 -8.58
CA THR A 119 -4.01 -1.12 -7.94
C THR A 119 -2.95 -1.95 -8.70
N ARG A 120 -3.23 -3.21 -8.99
CA ARG A 120 -2.33 -4.10 -9.74
C ARG A 120 -2.12 -3.61 -11.18
N ARG A 121 -3.20 -3.19 -11.86
CA ARG A 121 -3.11 -2.63 -13.23
C ARG A 121 -2.17 -1.43 -13.26
N ILE A 122 -2.32 -0.49 -12.34
CA ILE A 122 -1.48 0.71 -12.28
C ILE A 122 -0.05 0.36 -11.86
N ALA A 123 0.14 -0.52 -10.88
CA ALA A 123 1.47 -1.00 -10.49
C ALA A 123 2.23 -1.59 -11.70
N ARG A 124 1.54 -2.39 -12.53
CA ARG A 124 2.07 -2.90 -13.80
C ARG A 124 2.51 -1.77 -14.72
N LEU A 125 1.69 -0.73 -14.92
CA LEU A 125 2.03 0.41 -15.77
C LEU A 125 3.27 1.14 -15.26
N THR A 126 3.43 1.33 -13.94
CA THR A 126 4.64 1.96 -13.35
C THR A 126 5.91 1.15 -13.60
N ALA A 127 5.80 -0.18 -13.67
CA ALA A 127 6.92 -1.08 -13.95
C ALA A 127 7.24 -1.13 -15.45
N GLU A 128 6.24 -1.35 -16.30
CA GLU A 128 6.40 -1.64 -17.73
C GLU A 128 7.23 -0.62 -18.49
N VAL A 129 7.25 0.64 -18.08
CA VAL A 129 7.99 1.70 -18.77
C VAL A 129 9.53 1.52 -18.76
N THR A 130 10.05 0.66 -17.88
CA THR A 130 11.48 0.31 -17.79
C THR A 130 11.70 -1.15 -17.38
N HIS A 131 10.91 -1.67 -16.45
CA HIS A 131 11.01 -3.00 -15.81
C HIS A 131 9.94 -3.93 -16.38
N ASN A 132 9.86 -4.03 -17.69
CA ASN A 132 8.87 -4.86 -18.41
C ASN A 132 9.24 -6.35 -18.48
N HIS A 133 10.23 -6.82 -17.70
CA HIS A 133 10.45 -8.23 -17.45
C HIS A 133 9.36 -8.76 -16.50
N PRO A 134 8.87 -10.02 -16.66
CA PRO A 134 7.84 -10.58 -15.77
C PRO A 134 8.15 -10.42 -14.28
N GLU A 135 9.38 -10.63 -13.84
CA GLU A 135 9.78 -10.46 -12.44
C GLU A 135 9.79 -9.00 -11.99
N GLY A 136 10.11 -8.04 -12.86
CA GLY A 136 10.02 -6.61 -12.55
C GLY A 136 8.58 -6.15 -12.37
N ILE A 137 7.67 -6.62 -13.21
CA ILE A 137 6.23 -6.36 -13.11
C ILE A 137 5.67 -7.01 -11.85
N LYS A 138 6.00 -8.29 -11.62
CA LYS A 138 5.60 -9.07 -10.45
C LYS A 138 5.97 -8.37 -9.14
N GLY A 139 7.22 -7.86 -9.04
CA GLY A 139 7.68 -7.15 -7.84
C GLY A 139 6.86 -5.90 -7.54
N ALA A 140 6.56 -5.10 -8.56
CA ALA A 140 5.72 -3.91 -8.41
C ALA A 140 4.28 -4.27 -8.01
N GLU A 141 3.65 -5.24 -8.70
CA GLU A 141 2.30 -5.69 -8.38
C GLU A 141 2.20 -6.27 -6.97
N ALA A 142 3.17 -7.07 -6.54
CA ALA A 142 3.19 -7.66 -5.20
C ALA A 142 3.32 -6.60 -4.10
N THR A 143 4.25 -5.64 -4.27
CA THR A 143 4.44 -4.54 -3.32
C THR A 143 3.19 -3.66 -3.23
N ALA A 144 2.62 -3.24 -4.36
CA ALA A 144 1.41 -2.43 -4.36
C ALA A 144 0.21 -3.17 -3.79
N SER A 145 0.08 -4.48 -4.04
CA SER A 145 -0.97 -5.31 -3.46
C SER A 145 -0.85 -5.41 -1.95
N ALA A 146 0.38 -5.60 -1.42
CA ALA A 146 0.61 -5.64 0.03
C ALA A 146 0.25 -4.31 0.69
N ILE A 147 0.61 -3.16 0.08
CA ILE A 147 0.23 -1.83 0.55
C ILE A 147 -1.30 -1.67 0.54
N PHE A 148 -1.94 -2.04 -0.57
CA PHE A 148 -3.40 -1.95 -0.70
C PHE A 148 -4.11 -2.78 0.38
N LEU A 149 -3.75 -4.05 0.54
CA LEU A 149 -4.36 -4.95 1.52
C LEU A 149 -4.13 -4.44 2.95
N ALA A 150 -2.93 -3.96 3.29
CA ALA A 150 -2.63 -3.35 4.58
C ALA A 150 -3.52 -2.12 4.84
N ARG A 151 -3.66 -1.22 3.86
CA ARG A 151 -4.53 -0.04 3.93
C ARG A 151 -6.00 -0.40 4.10
N MET A 152 -6.42 -1.52 3.52
CA MET A 152 -7.78 -2.03 3.61
C MET A 152 -8.07 -2.79 4.92
N GLY A 153 -7.10 -2.87 5.83
CA GLY A 153 -7.25 -3.47 7.15
C GLY A 153 -7.06 -5.00 7.19
N HIS A 154 -6.54 -5.62 6.11
CA HIS A 154 -6.22 -7.05 6.14
C HIS A 154 -5.10 -7.37 7.11
N GLY A 155 -5.22 -8.50 7.81
CA GLY A 155 -4.21 -9.01 8.73
C GLY A 155 -2.95 -9.51 8.00
N LYS A 156 -1.84 -9.62 8.72
CA LYS A 156 -0.55 -10.07 8.16
C LYS A 156 -0.62 -11.46 7.52
N ASP A 157 -1.37 -12.39 8.10
CA ASP A 157 -1.54 -13.73 7.55
C ASP A 157 -2.31 -13.71 6.23
N GLU A 158 -3.33 -12.85 6.11
CA GLU A 158 -4.08 -12.67 4.86
C GLU A 158 -3.20 -12.07 3.76
N ILE A 159 -2.43 -11.02 4.09
CA ILE A 159 -1.45 -10.40 3.18
C ILE A 159 -0.42 -11.45 2.74
N LYS A 160 0.17 -12.19 3.68
CA LYS A 160 1.12 -13.27 3.39
C LYS A 160 0.52 -14.30 2.44
N ASN A 161 -0.66 -14.83 2.77
CA ASN A 161 -1.34 -15.86 1.98
C ASN A 161 -1.64 -15.35 0.56
N TYR A 162 -2.10 -14.11 0.42
CA TYR A 162 -2.35 -13.49 -0.88
C TYR A 162 -1.05 -13.40 -1.70
N ILE A 163 0.03 -12.88 -1.12
CA ILE A 163 1.32 -12.73 -1.82
C ILE A 163 1.90 -14.08 -2.25
N VAL A 164 1.81 -15.10 -1.39
CA VAL A 164 2.26 -16.46 -1.72
C VAL A 164 1.43 -17.07 -2.85
N SER A 165 0.09 -16.97 -2.77
CA SER A 165 -0.80 -17.59 -3.76
C SER A 165 -0.72 -16.91 -5.13
N GLU A 166 -0.70 -15.57 -5.18
CA GLU A 166 -0.78 -14.81 -6.43
C GLU A 166 0.58 -14.62 -7.11
N PHE A 167 1.64 -14.48 -6.32
CA PHE A 167 2.96 -14.15 -6.83
C PHE A 167 4.00 -15.26 -6.65
N SER A 168 3.65 -16.35 -5.96
CA SER A 168 4.55 -17.47 -5.72
C SER A 168 5.89 -17.07 -5.08
N TYR A 169 5.87 -16.03 -4.23
CA TYR A 169 7.02 -15.69 -3.40
C TYR A 169 7.14 -16.64 -2.20
N ASP A 170 8.36 -17.08 -1.90
CA ASP A 170 8.62 -17.86 -0.69
C ASP A 170 8.79 -16.93 0.51
N LEU A 171 7.80 -16.92 1.39
CA LEU A 171 7.79 -16.17 2.65
C LEU A 171 7.83 -17.10 3.86
N SER A 172 8.46 -18.27 3.72
CA SER A 172 8.55 -19.29 4.79
C SER A 172 9.73 -19.06 5.74
N ARG A 173 10.79 -18.38 5.28
CA ARG A 173 11.98 -18.10 6.07
C ARG A 173 11.77 -16.90 6.99
N SER A 174 12.33 -16.97 8.19
CA SER A 174 12.40 -15.82 9.10
C SER A 174 13.54 -14.86 8.72
N CYS A 175 13.47 -13.62 9.21
CA CYS A 175 14.56 -12.64 9.05
C CYS A 175 15.86 -13.13 9.68
N ASP A 176 15.79 -13.90 10.77
CA ASP A 176 16.99 -14.50 11.39
C ASP A 176 17.64 -15.57 10.52
N GLU A 177 16.87 -16.32 9.74
CA GLU A 177 17.38 -17.30 8.74
C GLU A 177 17.88 -16.61 7.47
N ILE A 178 17.33 -15.46 7.10
CA ILE A 178 17.72 -14.68 5.92
C ILE A 178 19.02 -13.94 6.19
N ARG A 179 19.13 -13.23 7.30
CA ARG A 179 20.20 -12.27 7.65
C ARG A 179 21.62 -12.79 7.44
N PRO A 180 21.99 -14.02 7.82
CA PRO A 180 23.37 -14.51 7.67
C PRO A 180 23.83 -14.68 6.23
N THR A 181 22.89 -14.90 5.30
CA THR A 181 23.19 -15.25 3.90
C THR A 181 22.78 -14.20 2.89
N TYR A 182 21.90 -13.27 3.27
CA TYR A 182 21.46 -12.18 2.40
C TYR A 182 22.62 -11.19 2.20
N HIS A 183 22.76 -10.68 1.01
CA HIS A 183 23.80 -9.73 0.62
C HIS A 183 23.25 -8.80 -0.47
N HIS A 184 24.04 -7.85 -0.95
CA HIS A 184 23.61 -6.88 -1.95
C HIS A 184 23.12 -7.57 -3.23
N VAL A 185 21.84 -7.40 -3.52
CA VAL A 185 21.15 -7.90 -4.71
C VAL A 185 20.10 -6.87 -5.15
N GLU A 186 20.03 -6.60 -6.45
CA GLU A 186 19.18 -5.57 -7.05
C GLU A 186 17.97 -6.15 -7.81
N SER A 187 17.59 -7.40 -7.55
CA SER A 187 16.50 -8.06 -8.29
C SER A 187 15.20 -8.15 -7.49
N CYS A 188 14.04 -7.92 -8.14
CA CYS A 188 12.73 -8.05 -7.50
C CYS A 188 12.53 -9.39 -6.79
N GLN A 189 12.93 -10.50 -7.44
CA GLN A 189 12.72 -11.84 -6.90
C GLN A 189 13.52 -12.13 -5.63
N GLN A 190 14.54 -11.33 -5.32
CA GLN A 190 15.38 -11.50 -4.13
C GLN A 190 15.21 -10.38 -3.11
N THR A 191 14.72 -9.20 -3.51
CA THR A 191 14.49 -8.07 -2.60
C THR A 191 13.05 -8.04 -2.07
N VAL A 192 12.07 -8.24 -2.95
CA VAL A 192 10.65 -8.08 -2.57
C VAL A 192 10.19 -9.08 -1.51
N PRO A 193 10.45 -10.39 -1.63
CA PRO A 193 10.04 -11.34 -0.59
C PRO A 193 10.70 -11.06 0.77
N GLU A 194 11.99 -10.66 0.79
CA GLU A 194 12.70 -10.34 2.02
C GLU A 194 12.16 -9.06 2.68
N ALA A 195 11.81 -8.04 1.88
CA ALA A 195 11.17 -6.83 2.39
C ALA A 195 9.78 -7.11 2.97
N ILE A 196 8.98 -7.96 2.30
CA ILE A 196 7.68 -8.38 2.82
C ILE A 196 7.85 -9.21 4.10
N THR A 197 8.85 -10.10 4.18
CA THR A 197 9.15 -10.87 5.39
C THR A 197 9.52 -9.94 6.56
N ALA A 198 10.31 -8.90 6.32
CA ALA A 198 10.64 -7.90 7.35
C ALA A 198 9.39 -7.17 7.86
N PHE A 199 8.45 -6.82 6.97
CA PHE A 199 7.16 -6.28 7.37
C PHE A 199 6.32 -7.28 8.20
N LEU A 200 6.27 -8.53 7.78
CA LEU A 200 5.47 -9.56 8.46
C LEU A 200 5.98 -9.83 9.89
N GLU A 201 7.27 -9.73 10.14
CA GLU A 201 7.85 -9.96 11.47
C GLU A 201 7.82 -8.73 12.38
N GLY A 202 7.91 -7.52 11.85
CA GLY A 202 7.93 -6.30 12.66
C GLY A 202 6.62 -6.09 13.43
N ILE A 203 6.70 -5.50 14.60
CA ILE A 203 5.54 -5.30 15.50
C ILE A 203 4.93 -3.90 15.46
N ASP A 204 5.69 -2.94 14.94
CA ASP A 204 5.27 -1.56 14.65
C ASP A 204 6.10 -1.00 13.48
N PHE A 205 5.86 0.24 13.10
CA PHE A 205 6.55 0.87 11.97
C PHE A 205 8.07 0.92 12.17
N GLU A 206 8.55 1.35 13.34
CA GLU A 206 9.97 1.47 13.63
C GLU A 206 10.64 0.09 13.64
N ASP A 207 10.00 -0.91 14.22
CA ASP A 207 10.52 -2.27 14.26
C ASP A 207 10.60 -2.91 12.87
N VAL A 208 9.66 -2.63 11.96
CA VAL A 208 9.76 -3.04 10.55
C VAL A 208 10.99 -2.41 9.90
N ILE A 209 11.19 -1.09 10.06
CA ILE A 209 12.36 -0.40 9.52
C ILE A 209 13.65 -1.01 10.05
N ARG A 210 13.76 -1.22 11.36
CA ARG A 210 14.93 -1.83 11.99
C ARG A 210 15.17 -3.28 11.53
N THR A 211 14.08 -4.04 11.38
CA THR A 211 14.16 -5.42 10.90
C THR A 211 14.68 -5.44 9.46
N ALA A 212 14.14 -4.61 8.57
CA ALA A 212 14.58 -4.51 7.18
C ALA A 212 16.06 -4.09 7.08
N VAL A 213 16.47 -3.02 7.77
CA VAL A 213 17.89 -2.59 7.81
C VAL A 213 18.80 -3.69 8.31
N SER A 214 18.38 -4.49 9.29
CA SER A 214 19.19 -5.57 9.85
C SER A 214 19.48 -6.72 8.87
N LEU A 215 18.76 -6.79 7.74
CA LEU A 215 19.07 -7.76 6.69
C LEU A 215 20.29 -7.35 5.85
N GLY A 216 20.56 -6.05 5.73
CA GLY A 216 21.65 -5.51 4.91
C GLY A 216 21.36 -5.56 3.42
N GLY A 217 22.40 -5.68 2.61
CA GLY A 217 22.28 -5.78 1.15
C GLY A 217 22.01 -4.45 0.47
N ASP A 218 21.05 -4.43 -0.44
CA ASP A 218 20.45 -3.25 -1.07
C ASP A 218 19.43 -2.66 -0.08
N CYS A 219 19.97 -2.04 0.96
CA CYS A 219 19.29 -1.84 2.22
C CYS A 219 18.27 -0.68 2.16
N ASP A 220 18.55 0.37 1.40
CA ASP A 220 17.63 1.48 1.13
C ASP A 220 16.39 1.01 0.39
N THR A 221 16.57 0.29 -0.74
CA THR A 221 15.46 -0.29 -1.51
C THR A 221 14.65 -1.31 -0.71
N LEU A 222 15.32 -2.22 0.00
CA LEU A 222 14.63 -3.23 0.82
C LEU A 222 13.78 -2.57 1.90
N THR A 223 14.35 -1.56 2.58
CA THR A 223 13.66 -0.85 3.66
C THR A 223 12.60 0.11 3.11
N CYS A 224 12.80 0.71 1.92
CA CYS A 224 11.78 1.48 1.19
C CYS A 224 10.52 0.65 0.93
N ILE A 225 10.68 -0.58 0.42
CA ILE A 225 9.56 -1.50 0.16
C ILE A 225 8.87 -1.89 1.48
N ALA A 226 9.62 -2.34 2.48
CA ALA A 226 9.06 -2.76 3.78
C ALA A 226 8.34 -1.60 4.48
N GLY A 227 8.95 -0.41 4.50
CA GLY A 227 8.38 0.80 5.09
C GLY A 227 7.10 1.28 4.38
N SER A 228 7.01 1.08 3.06
CA SER A 228 5.79 1.39 2.30
C SER A 228 4.58 0.58 2.77
N ILE A 229 4.79 -0.70 3.06
CA ILE A 229 3.75 -1.61 3.55
C ILE A 229 3.45 -1.31 5.03
N ALA A 230 4.50 -1.08 5.83
CA ALA A 230 4.37 -0.77 7.25
C ALA A 230 3.59 0.54 7.50
N GLU A 231 3.80 1.58 6.69
CA GLU A 231 3.00 2.81 6.75
C GLU A 231 1.50 2.54 6.60
N ALA A 232 1.14 1.69 5.63
CA ALA A 232 -0.26 1.36 5.37
C ALA A 232 -0.89 0.52 6.48
N PHE A 233 -0.09 -0.28 7.19
CA PHE A 233 -0.57 -1.19 8.24
C PHE A 233 -0.59 -0.56 9.63
N TYR A 234 0.46 0.17 10.00
CA TYR A 234 0.66 0.71 11.36
C TYR A 234 0.49 2.23 11.46
N GLY A 235 0.53 2.94 10.34
CA GLY A 235 0.82 4.38 10.35
C GLY A 235 2.30 4.65 10.65
N ILE A 236 2.64 5.93 10.79
CA ILE A 236 4.01 6.38 11.09
C ILE A 236 3.97 7.32 12.29
N PRO A 237 4.88 7.19 13.27
CA PRO A 237 5.02 8.15 14.37
C PRO A 237 5.28 9.59 13.86
N ASP A 238 4.60 10.59 14.46
CA ASP A 238 4.66 12.00 14.03
C ASP A 238 6.07 12.56 14.05
N GLU A 239 6.89 12.16 15.02
CA GLU A 239 8.30 12.57 15.12
C GLU A 239 9.12 12.08 13.92
N MET A 240 8.86 10.87 13.40
CA MET A 240 9.54 10.35 12.22
C MET A 240 9.11 11.09 10.95
N ILE A 241 7.82 11.42 10.81
CA ILE A 241 7.32 12.25 9.71
C ILE A 241 7.96 13.64 9.76
N THR A 242 8.05 14.23 10.94
CA THR A 242 8.66 15.56 11.14
C THR A 242 10.13 15.55 10.73
N GLU A 243 10.90 14.56 11.16
CA GLU A 243 12.31 14.44 10.81
C GLU A 243 12.51 14.19 9.30
N CYS A 244 11.68 13.34 8.70
CA CYS A 244 11.66 13.12 7.27
C CYS A 244 11.43 14.44 6.50
N ARG A 245 10.41 15.19 6.90
CA ARG A 245 10.08 16.49 6.28
C ARG A 245 11.20 17.51 6.38
N ASN A 246 11.94 17.53 7.49
CA ASN A 246 13.08 18.43 7.69
C ASN A 246 14.25 18.15 6.75
N ARG A 247 14.35 16.91 6.24
CA ARG A 247 15.43 16.45 5.34
C ARG A 247 15.07 16.55 3.86
N LEU A 248 13.78 16.75 3.53
CA LEU A 248 13.31 16.77 2.16
C LEU A 248 13.32 18.17 1.55
N PRO A 249 13.65 18.31 0.25
CA PRO A 249 13.49 19.53 -0.51
C PRO A 249 12.01 19.94 -0.64
N LYS A 250 11.78 21.24 -0.79
CA LYS A 250 10.42 21.82 -0.86
C LYS A 250 9.55 21.28 -1.99
N ASP A 251 10.13 20.95 -3.12
CA ASP A 251 9.42 20.42 -4.28
C ASP A 251 8.93 18.99 -4.05
N MET A 252 9.72 18.14 -3.38
CA MET A 252 9.25 16.81 -2.93
C MET A 252 8.13 16.94 -1.90
N LEU A 253 8.29 17.85 -0.92
CA LEU A 253 7.24 18.14 0.06
C LEU A 253 5.94 18.59 -0.60
N ALA A 254 6.01 19.41 -1.65
CA ALA A 254 4.82 19.86 -2.38
C ALA A 254 4.04 18.69 -3.01
N VAL A 255 4.73 17.67 -3.53
CA VAL A 255 4.06 16.46 -4.05
C VAL A 255 3.44 15.64 -2.92
N LEU A 256 4.16 15.45 -1.81
CA LEU A 256 3.66 14.73 -0.64
C LEU A 256 2.43 15.41 -0.02
N ASP A 257 2.43 16.75 0.08
CA ASP A 257 1.30 17.51 0.61
C ASP A 257 0.07 17.41 -0.32
N ARG A 258 0.27 17.44 -1.65
CA ARG A 258 -0.79 17.19 -2.63
C ARG A 258 -1.34 15.77 -2.50
N PHE A 259 -0.44 14.80 -2.32
CA PHE A 259 -0.83 13.40 -2.14
C PHE A 259 -1.67 13.22 -0.87
N ALA A 260 -1.20 13.75 0.26
CA ALA A 260 -1.93 13.70 1.53
C ALA A 260 -3.31 14.38 1.41
N LYS A 261 -3.37 15.54 0.73
CA LYS A 261 -4.65 16.21 0.47
C LYS A 261 -5.60 15.36 -0.37
N GLN A 262 -5.11 14.66 -1.39
CA GLN A 262 -5.92 13.76 -2.21
C GLN A 262 -6.48 12.61 -1.38
N MET A 263 -5.65 12.03 -0.51
CA MET A 263 -6.09 10.93 0.39
C MET A 263 -7.11 11.39 1.43
N LEU A 264 -7.00 12.63 1.93
CA LEU A 264 -7.97 13.21 2.86
C LEU A 264 -9.26 13.67 2.20
N SER A 265 -9.22 14.04 0.90
CA SER A 265 -10.38 14.50 0.14
C SER A 265 -11.16 13.35 -0.49
N ALA A 266 -10.54 12.20 -0.70
CA ALA A 266 -11.25 10.96 -0.80
C ALA A 266 -11.90 10.79 0.58
N GLU A 267 -13.23 11.08 0.69
CA GLU A 267 -13.95 10.72 1.91
C GLU A 267 -13.57 9.28 2.25
N PRO A 268 -13.21 8.97 3.51
CA PRO A 268 -12.96 7.60 3.88
C PRO A 268 -14.25 6.84 3.55
N GLU A 269 -14.29 6.12 2.43
CA GLU A 269 -15.15 4.96 2.40
C GLU A 269 -14.68 4.14 3.59
N PHE A 270 -15.55 3.97 4.56
CA PHE A 270 -15.27 3.13 5.72
C PHE A 270 -15.06 1.71 5.18
N HIS A 271 -13.81 1.28 5.11
CA HIS A 271 -13.43 -0.05 4.63
C HIS A 271 -13.23 -0.97 5.84
N ASP A 272 -14.29 -1.61 6.23
CA ASP A 272 -14.21 -2.79 7.09
C ASP A 272 -14.09 -4.02 6.18
N PRO A 273 -12.94 -4.73 6.18
CA PRO A 273 -12.77 -5.91 5.32
C PRO A 273 -13.81 -6.99 5.60
N PHE A 274 -14.37 -7.03 6.81
CA PHE A 274 -15.44 -7.96 7.16
C PHE A 274 -16.83 -7.54 6.65
N LEU A 275 -16.95 -6.38 6.00
CA LEU A 275 -18.15 -6.02 5.22
C LEU A 275 -18.10 -6.56 3.77
N TYR A 276 -16.93 -6.95 3.26
CA TYR A 276 -16.82 -7.62 1.96
C TYR A 276 -17.53 -8.97 2.02
N GLY A 277 -18.27 -9.30 0.95
CA GLY A 277 -19.13 -10.48 0.90
C GLY A 277 -20.57 -10.19 1.37
N ASN A 278 -20.86 -8.98 1.86
CA ASN A 278 -22.22 -8.56 2.16
C ASN A 278 -23.03 -8.23 0.89
N GLU A 279 -22.38 -8.16 -0.29
CA GLU A 279 -23.04 -7.90 -1.59
C GLU A 279 -24.08 -8.96 -1.92
N GLN A 280 -23.91 -10.20 -1.48
CA GLN A 280 -24.91 -11.25 -1.64
C GLN A 280 -26.18 -10.96 -0.83
N ILE A 281 -26.03 -10.37 0.35
CA ILE A 281 -27.16 -9.92 1.18
C ILE A 281 -27.87 -8.77 0.48
N GLU A 282 -27.15 -7.77 -0.04
CA GLU A 282 -27.71 -6.63 -0.76
C GLU A 282 -28.47 -7.08 -2.02
N GLN A 283 -27.94 -8.02 -2.77
CA GLN A 283 -28.60 -8.60 -3.93
C GLN A 283 -29.90 -9.32 -3.55
N ALA A 284 -29.87 -10.13 -2.47
CA ALA A 284 -31.02 -10.83 -1.98
C ALA A 284 -32.10 -9.87 -1.46
N ILE A 285 -31.71 -8.81 -0.74
CA ILE A 285 -32.62 -7.73 -0.29
C ILE A 285 -33.24 -7.00 -1.49
N SER A 286 -32.45 -6.65 -2.48
CA SER A 286 -32.92 -5.97 -3.69
C SER A 286 -33.92 -6.84 -4.46
N ALA A 287 -33.66 -8.13 -4.58
CA ALA A 287 -34.58 -9.09 -5.18
C ALA A 287 -35.90 -9.23 -4.38
N PHE A 288 -35.81 -9.22 -3.05
CA PHE A 288 -36.98 -9.23 -2.17
C PHE A 288 -37.80 -7.94 -2.28
N HIS A 289 -37.14 -6.78 -2.38
CA HIS A 289 -37.85 -5.50 -2.59
C HIS A 289 -38.57 -5.43 -3.95
N ALA A 290 -37.98 -6.05 -4.99
CA ALA A 290 -38.61 -6.10 -6.31
C ALA A 290 -39.88 -6.98 -6.32
N GLU A 291 -39.89 -8.05 -5.52
CA GLU A 291 -41.07 -8.92 -5.39
C GLU A 291 -40.98 -9.68 -4.03
N ALA A 292 -41.87 -9.29 -3.10
CA ALA A 292 -41.85 -9.80 -1.72
C ALA A 292 -42.48 -11.19 -1.62
N THR A 293 -41.71 -12.25 -1.95
CA THR A 293 -42.13 -13.64 -1.79
C THR A 293 -41.42 -14.31 -0.59
N LYS A 294 -42.00 -15.43 -0.11
CA LYS A 294 -41.39 -16.20 0.99
C LYS A 294 -40.05 -16.79 0.59
N GLU A 295 -39.90 -17.21 -0.66
CA GLU A 295 -38.68 -17.77 -1.23
C GLU A 295 -37.56 -16.74 -1.23
N ARG A 296 -37.85 -15.51 -1.65
CA ARG A 296 -36.89 -14.40 -1.64
C ARG A 296 -36.51 -13.95 -0.24
N LEU A 297 -37.48 -13.94 0.69
CA LEU A 297 -37.18 -13.70 2.10
C LEU A 297 -36.25 -14.79 2.68
N SER A 298 -36.51 -16.06 2.33
CA SER A 298 -35.62 -17.17 2.73
C SER A 298 -34.19 -16.97 2.20
N SER A 299 -34.03 -16.49 0.95
CA SER A 299 -32.73 -16.20 0.36
C SER A 299 -31.99 -15.08 1.12
N VAL A 300 -32.69 -14.04 1.56
CA VAL A 300 -32.11 -12.98 2.41
C VAL A 300 -31.60 -13.56 3.72
N LEU A 301 -32.43 -14.36 4.40
CA LEU A 301 -32.07 -14.96 5.68
C LEU A 301 -30.90 -15.96 5.56
N GLU A 302 -30.81 -16.66 4.44
CA GLU A 302 -29.73 -17.60 4.17
C GLU A 302 -28.42 -16.86 3.88
N ALA A 303 -28.45 -15.79 3.09
CA ALA A 303 -27.29 -14.93 2.84
C ALA A 303 -26.75 -14.29 4.14
N VAL A 304 -27.63 -13.79 5.01
CA VAL A 304 -27.25 -13.26 6.33
C VAL A 304 -26.62 -14.33 7.20
N ARG A 305 -27.24 -15.53 7.27
CA ARG A 305 -26.73 -16.65 8.06
C ARG A 305 -25.34 -17.10 7.55
N GLN A 306 -25.17 -17.21 6.25
CA GLN A 306 -23.90 -17.56 5.63
C GLN A 306 -22.83 -16.54 6.02
N ARG A 307 -23.13 -15.26 5.93
CA ARG A 307 -22.19 -14.19 6.25
C ARG A 307 -21.81 -14.16 7.73
N MET A 308 -22.74 -14.49 8.62
CA MET A 308 -22.46 -14.64 10.05
C MET A 308 -21.52 -15.83 10.34
N HIS A 309 -21.60 -16.91 9.58
CA HIS A 309 -20.67 -18.06 9.70
C HIS A 309 -19.26 -17.74 9.18
N GLU A 310 -19.13 -16.73 8.34
CA GLU A 310 -17.86 -16.26 7.78
C GLU A 310 -17.26 -15.09 8.61
N ASP A 311 -17.73 -14.90 9.85
CA ASP A 311 -17.36 -13.77 10.72
C ASP A 311 -17.56 -12.39 10.08
N GLY A 312 -18.57 -12.25 9.23
CA GLY A 312 -18.90 -10.99 8.56
C GLY A 312 -19.43 -9.93 9.53
N HIS A 313 -19.04 -8.70 9.31
CA HIS A 313 -19.47 -7.54 10.09
C HIS A 313 -20.74 -6.89 9.53
N PHE A 314 -21.50 -6.25 10.41
CA PHE A 314 -22.64 -5.40 10.08
C PHE A 314 -22.48 -4.05 10.79
N MET A 315 -22.77 -2.96 10.08
CA MET A 315 -22.73 -1.64 10.69
C MET A 315 -24.00 -1.36 11.48
N ILE A 316 -23.84 -0.91 12.71
CA ILE A 316 -24.93 -0.50 13.57
C ILE A 316 -24.84 1.01 13.78
N PRO A 317 -25.81 1.80 13.33
CA PRO A 317 -25.78 3.24 13.53
C PRO A 317 -25.95 3.57 15.01
N VAL A 318 -25.11 4.46 15.51
CA VAL A 318 -25.20 4.98 16.86
C VAL A 318 -25.45 6.50 16.82
N ILE A 319 -26.14 7.02 17.84
CA ILE A 319 -26.29 8.45 18.09
C ILE A 319 -25.31 8.79 19.20
N ALA A 320 -24.29 9.57 18.89
CA ALA A 320 -23.37 10.06 19.90
C ALA A 320 -23.97 11.27 20.65
N SER A 321 -23.68 11.40 21.95
CA SER A 321 -23.92 12.63 22.71
C SER A 321 -23.09 13.78 22.15
N GLU A 322 -23.44 15.04 22.43
CA GLU A 322 -22.72 16.23 21.94
C GLU A 322 -21.23 16.26 22.35
N ASP A 323 -20.90 15.66 23.48
CA ASP A 323 -19.53 15.53 23.99
C ASP A 323 -18.80 14.24 23.54
N GLY A 324 -19.48 13.37 22.79
CA GLY A 324 -18.92 12.13 22.25
C GLY A 324 -18.62 11.04 23.30
N THR A 325 -19.12 11.18 24.55
CA THR A 325 -18.84 10.23 25.64
C THR A 325 -19.85 9.12 25.78
N GLU A 326 -21.08 9.30 25.26
CA GLU A 326 -22.14 8.32 25.31
C GLU A 326 -22.66 7.99 23.89
N PHE A 327 -23.06 6.74 23.69
CA PHE A 327 -23.59 6.24 22.42
C PHE A 327 -24.93 5.55 22.66
N THR A 328 -25.94 5.90 21.86
CA THR A 328 -27.25 5.24 21.85
C THR A 328 -27.43 4.53 20.52
N PHE A 329 -27.88 3.27 20.55
CA PHE A 329 -28.19 2.51 19.33
C PHE A 329 -29.48 3.03 18.69
N ARG A 330 -29.47 3.11 17.36
CA ARG A 330 -30.66 3.44 16.61
C ARG A 330 -31.57 2.22 16.52
N THR A 331 -32.79 2.35 17.01
CA THR A 331 -33.81 1.29 16.99
C THR A 331 -35.03 1.71 16.17
N VAL A 332 -35.78 0.72 15.72
CA VAL A 332 -37.07 0.90 15.05
C VAL A 332 -38.11 0.11 15.82
N GLN A 333 -39.21 0.77 16.21
CA GLN A 333 -40.34 0.11 16.85
C GLN A 333 -41.34 -0.36 15.79
N THR A 334 -41.69 -1.64 15.83
CA THR A 334 -42.67 -2.24 14.94
C THR A 334 -44.11 -2.11 15.52
N ASN A 335 -45.10 -2.29 14.67
CA ASN A 335 -46.54 -2.10 15.06
C ASN A 335 -46.97 -3.06 16.19
N ASP A 336 -46.24 -4.13 16.45
CA ASP A 336 -46.50 -5.04 17.57
C ASP A 336 -45.78 -4.63 18.88
N GLY A 337 -45.18 -3.43 18.89
CA GLY A 337 -44.50 -2.84 20.03
C GLY A 337 -43.10 -3.34 20.31
N LYS A 338 -42.54 -4.21 19.45
CA LYS A 338 -41.14 -4.67 19.57
C LYS A 338 -40.17 -3.64 19.05
N GLU A 339 -39.07 -3.53 19.73
CA GLU A 339 -37.98 -2.66 19.35
C GLU A 339 -36.88 -3.51 18.69
N TRP A 340 -36.43 -3.07 17.51
CA TRP A 340 -35.43 -3.75 16.71
C TRP A 340 -34.21 -2.86 16.47
N LEU A 341 -33.04 -3.41 16.61
CA LEU A 341 -31.80 -2.73 16.27
C LEU A 341 -31.69 -2.58 14.75
N VAL A 342 -31.40 -1.35 14.31
CA VAL A 342 -31.12 -1.10 12.88
C VAL A 342 -29.68 -1.47 12.58
N SER A 343 -29.44 -2.21 11.50
CA SER A 343 -28.09 -2.50 11.01
C SER A 343 -28.02 -2.28 9.50
N PHE A 344 -26.81 -2.04 9.01
CA PHE A 344 -26.52 -1.87 7.58
C PHE A 344 -25.43 -2.84 7.16
N THR A 345 -25.50 -3.30 5.93
CA THR A 345 -24.58 -4.27 5.36
C THR A 345 -23.37 -3.62 4.69
N ILE A 346 -23.54 -2.39 4.20
CA ILE A 346 -22.45 -1.59 3.60
C ILE A 346 -22.60 -0.11 3.97
N PHE A 347 -21.48 0.61 3.94
CA PHE A 347 -21.44 2.02 4.34
C PHE A 347 -22.22 2.96 3.42
N SER A 348 -22.27 2.66 2.12
CA SER A 348 -23.08 3.43 1.15
C SER A 348 -24.56 3.43 1.46
N VAL A 349 -25.09 2.32 1.97
CA VAL A 349 -26.50 2.21 2.41
C VAL A 349 -26.75 3.07 3.66
N LEU A 350 -25.77 3.12 4.59
CA LEU A 350 -25.86 3.98 5.77
C LEU A 350 -25.93 5.47 5.40
N LYS A 351 -25.12 5.92 4.43
CA LYS A 351 -25.11 7.33 3.98
C LYS A 351 -26.40 7.75 3.28
N SER A 352 -27.14 6.84 2.68
CA SER A 352 -28.37 7.13 1.94
C SER A 352 -29.63 7.26 2.81
N LYS A 353 -29.51 6.98 4.10
CA LYS A 353 -30.60 6.96 5.11
C LYS A 353 -30.37 7.98 6.22
#